data_98f10bd49ba764454ba7b273c1cc1161
#
_entry.id   98f10bd49ba764454ba7b273c1cc1161
#
_cell.length_a   1.000
_cell.length_b   1.000
_cell.length_c   1.000
_cell.angle_alpha   90.00
_cell.angle_beta   90.00
_cell.angle_gamma   90.00
#
_symmetry.space_group_name_H-M   'P 1'
#
loop_
_entity.id
_entity.type
_entity.pdbx_description
1 polymer ?
#
loop_
_entity_poly.entity_id
_entity_poly.type
_entity_poly.pdbx_seq_one_letter_code
_entity_poly.pdbx_strand_id
1 'polypeptide(L)'
;MDFDYDAVIIGGAFSGAATALMLKRKRPNARVLIVEKTSEFDRKVGESTTEVSSCYMTRILGLTNYLGHHQLAKQGLRLWFCNRPDQRFDDCVEIGARYQSRLPSFQVDRSKLDSHMLELAVQAGCDLWRPAKVTNCELAGANGQSVDAIVDLAERSVTCRWIIDASGRAAMLSRKLGHFRQNKDHPINAVWARFTGVKDWWTSTPSSIEAL
;
A
#
# COMPACT_ATOMS: atom_id res chain seq x y z
N MET A 1 12.61 -30.83 -8.59
CA MET A 1 12.76 -29.68 -9.49
C MET A 1 13.41 -28.56 -8.70
N ASP A 2 14.48 -28.02 -9.21
CA ASP A 2 15.16 -26.88 -8.59
C ASP A 2 14.67 -25.63 -9.30
N PHE A 3 13.93 -24.76 -8.61
CA PHE A 3 13.43 -23.49 -9.12
C PHE A 3 14.46 -22.40 -8.84
N ASP A 4 14.50 -21.34 -9.64
CA ASP A 4 15.34 -20.17 -9.36
C ASP A 4 14.88 -19.50 -8.05
N TYR A 5 13.55 -19.40 -7.84
CA TYR A 5 12.95 -18.79 -6.66
C TYR A 5 11.85 -19.67 -6.03
N ASP A 6 11.70 -19.58 -4.72
CA ASP A 6 10.54 -20.13 -4.04
C ASP A 6 9.30 -19.27 -4.28
N ALA A 7 9.47 -17.93 -4.38
CA ALA A 7 8.40 -17.01 -4.71
C ALA A 7 8.89 -15.84 -5.57
N VAL A 8 8.11 -15.47 -6.57
CA VAL A 8 8.26 -14.21 -7.31
C VAL A 8 7.04 -13.33 -7.01
N ILE A 9 7.30 -12.11 -6.57
CA ILE A 9 6.28 -11.12 -6.18
C ILE A 9 6.24 -10.01 -7.22
N ILE A 10 5.10 -9.81 -7.86
CA ILE A 10 4.88 -8.80 -8.88
C ILE A 10 4.37 -7.52 -8.23
N GLY A 11 5.20 -6.49 -8.17
CA GLY A 11 4.95 -5.22 -7.50
C GLY A 11 5.64 -5.13 -6.14
N GLY A 12 6.48 -4.11 -5.97
CA GLY A 12 7.29 -3.88 -4.77
C GLY A 12 6.73 -2.83 -3.81
N ALA A 13 5.54 -2.27 -4.07
CA ALA A 13 4.89 -1.34 -3.16
C ALA A 13 4.43 -2.04 -1.87
N PHE A 14 3.74 -1.35 -0.99
CA PHE A 14 3.38 -1.82 0.36
C PHE A 14 2.97 -3.29 0.44
N SER A 15 2.01 -3.73 -0.39
CA SER A 15 1.49 -5.11 -0.32
C SER A 15 2.56 -6.15 -0.68
N GLY A 16 3.32 -5.92 -1.76
CA GLY A 16 4.36 -6.85 -2.20
C GLY A 16 5.53 -6.89 -1.22
N ALA A 17 6.02 -5.72 -0.81
CA ALA A 17 7.10 -5.63 0.16
C ALA A 17 6.73 -6.21 1.53
N ALA A 18 5.50 -5.97 2.02
CA ALA A 18 5.01 -6.57 3.26
C ALA A 18 4.93 -8.11 3.15
N THR A 19 4.43 -8.62 2.01
CA THR A 19 4.38 -10.07 1.76
C THR A 19 5.77 -10.68 1.73
N ALA A 20 6.71 -10.06 1.02
CA ALA A 20 8.10 -10.49 0.95
C ALA A 20 8.76 -10.54 2.34
N LEU A 21 8.63 -9.44 3.11
CA LEU A 21 9.16 -9.33 4.46
C LEU A 21 8.60 -10.42 5.39
N MET A 22 7.29 -10.63 5.35
CA MET A 22 6.63 -11.67 6.16
C MET A 22 7.07 -13.08 5.75
N LEU A 23 7.24 -13.33 4.45
CA LEU A 23 7.72 -14.60 3.93
C LEU A 23 9.14 -14.88 4.42
N LYS A 24 10.05 -13.91 4.32
CA LYS A 24 11.43 -14.03 4.83
C LYS A 24 11.49 -14.23 6.34
N ARG A 25 10.64 -13.56 7.12
CA ARG A 25 10.56 -13.77 8.59
C ARG A 25 10.10 -15.18 8.95
N LYS A 26 9.18 -15.77 8.20
CA LYS A 26 8.68 -17.13 8.42
C LYS A 26 9.56 -18.22 7.80
N ARG A 27 10.24 -17.91 6.72
CA ARG A 27 11.10 -18.81 5.95
C ARG A 27 12.39 -18.05 5.56
N PRO A 28 13.35 -17.89 6.49
CA PRO A 28 14.56 -17.09 6.24
C PRO A 28 15.37 -17.54 5.01
N ASN A 29 15.38 -18.84 4.74
CA ASN A 29 16.10 -19.45 3.62
C ASN A 29 15.32 -19.42 2.29
N ALA A 30 14.08 -18.94 2.26
CA ALA A 30 13.32 -18.84 1.02
C ALA A 30 14.00 -17.85 0.05
N ARG A 31 14.15 -18.25 -1.20
CA ARG A 31 14.60 -17.39 -2.30
C ARG A 31 13.37 -16.62 -2.79
N VAL A 32 13.38 -15.32 -2.58
CA VAL A 32 12.25 -14.44 -2.91
C VAL A 32 12.74 -13.33 -3.83
N LEU A 33 12.11 -13.19 -4.99
CA LEU A 33 12.33 -12.10 -5.93
C LEU A 33 11.14 -11.14 -5.91
N ILE A 34 11.43 -9.85 -5.82
CA ILE A 34 10.45 -8.78 -6.03
C ILE A 34 10.74 -8.13 -7.39
N VAL A 35 9.70 -8.00 -8.22
CA VAL A 35 9.78 -7.32 -9.52
C VAL A 35 8.95 -6.06 -9.47
N GLU A 36 9.60 -4.88 -9.48
CA GLU A 36 8.94 -3.58 -9.42
C GLU A 36 9.23 -2.75 -10.67
N LYS A 37 8.16 -2.27 -11.30
CA LYS A 37 8.24 -1.59 -12.60
C LYS A 37 8.76 -0.14 -12.53
N THR A 38 8.58 0.53 -11.39
CA THR A 38 8.93 1.94 -11.23
C THR A 38 10.31 2.08 -10.60
N SER A 39 11.12 3.01 -11.09
CA SER A 39 12.41 3.35 -10.47
C SER A 39 12.23 3.98 -9.08
N GLU A 40 11.14 4.72 -8.89
CA GLU A 40 10.80 5.37 -7.64
C GLU A 40 9.31 5.22 -7.36
N PHE A 41 8.93 5.26 -6.08
CA PHE A 41 7.53 5.32 -5.70
C PHE A 41 7.07 6.77 -5.60
N ASP A 42 5.96 7.05 -6.26
CA ASP A 42 5.30 8.33 -6.20
C ASP A 42 4.19 8.33 -5.13
N ARG A 43 3.74 9.52 -4.81
CA ARG A 43 2.56 9.75 -3.96
C ARG A 43 1.31 9.21 -4.63
N LYS A 44 0.48 8.52 -3.88
CA LYS A 44 -0.74 7.91 -4.42
C LYS A 44 -1.83 7.80 -3.36
N VAL A 45 -3.05 7.58 -3.80
CA VAL A 45 -4.22 7.30 -2.94
C VAL A 45 -3.94 6.12 -2.01
N GLY A 46 -4.56 6.12 -0.83
CA GLY A 46 -4.40 5.10 0.20
C GLY A 46 -3.45 5.54 1.32
N GLU A 47 -3.46 6.83 1.63
CA GLU A 47 -2.61 7.44 2.66
C GLU A 47 -3.28 7.50 4.04
N SER A 48 -4.61 7.53 4.10
CA SER A 48 -5.34 7.52 5.37
C SER A 48 -5.57 6.09 5.83
N THR A 49 -4.94 5.70 6.93
CA THR A 49 -5.04 4.34 7.47
C THR A 49 -6.18 4.23 8.48
N THR A 50 -6.67 3.01 8.67
CA THR A 50 -7.55 2.64 9.78
C THR A 50 -6.74 2.10 10.95
N GLU A 51 -7.35 1.98 12.10
CA GLU A 51 -6.76 1.41 13.30
C GLU A 51 -6.29 -0.04 13.07
N VAL A 52 -7.06 -0.83 12.33
CA VAL A 52 -6.69 -2.22 11.98
C VAL A 52 -5.43 -2.26 11.13
N SER A 53 -5.34 -1.39 10.11
CA SER A 53 -4.15 -1.27 9.27
C SER A 53 -2.94 -0.84 10.08
N SER A 54 -3.12 0.09 11.01
CA SER A 54 -2.06 0.57 11.87
C SER A 54 -1.59 -0.48 12.86
N CYS A 55 -2.49 -1.27 13.42
CA CYS A 55 -2.14 -2.43 14.23
C CYS A 55 -1.32 -3.47 13.43
N TYR A 56 -1.69 -3.72 12.19
CA TYR A 56 -0.90 -4.59 11.31
C TYR A 56 0.50 -4.02 11.09
N MET A 57 0.60 -2.75 10.72
CA MET A 57 1.90 -2.10 10.48
C MET A 57 2.79 -2.07 11.74
N THR A 58 2.22 -1.75 12.89
CA THR A 58 3.00 -1.63 14.14
C THR A 58 3.34 -2.98 14.73
N ARG A 59 2.37 -3.89 14.88
CA ARG A 59 2.55 -5.15 15.61
C ARG A 59 3.12 -6.26 14.74
N ILE A 60 2.68 -6.35 13.49
CA ILE A 60 3.08 -7.44 12.60
C ILE A 60 4.31 -7.05 11.78
N LEU A 61 4.31 -5.86 11.18
CA LEU A 61 5.46 -5.40 10.38
C LEU A 61 6.56 -4.76 11.22
N GLY A 62 6.29 -4.39 12.49
CA GLY A 62 7.28 -3.81 13.39
C GLY A 62 7.62 -2.34 13.08
N LEU A 63 6.71 -1.61 12.47
CA LEU A 63 6.95 -0.23 12.00
C LEU A 63 6.65 0.85 13.05
N THR A 64 6.52 0.53 14.33
CA THR A 64 6.12 1.47 15.38
C THR A 64 7.00 2.73 15.39
N ASN A 65 8.31 2.56 15.44
CA ASN A 65 9.25 3.69 15.46
C ASN A 65 9.23 4.47 14.15
N TYR A 66 9.20 3.78 13.01
CA TYR A 66 9.15 4.44 11.72
C TYR A 66 7.88 5.29 11.58
N LEU A 67 6.72 4.75 11.90
CA LEU A 67 5.45 5.47 11.81
C LEU A 67 5.42 6.68 12.76
N GLY A 68 5.90 6.50 13.99
CA GLY A 68 5.93 7.57 14.99
C GLY A 68 6.84 8.74 14.63
N HIS A 69 7.96 8.49 13.92
CA HIS A 69 8.92 9.54 13.57
C HIS A 69 8.74 10.12 12.17
N HIS A 70 8.16 9.35 11.23
CA HIS A 70 8.16 9.72 9.82
C HIS A 70 6.76 9.89 9.21
N GLN A 71 5.70 9.58 9.97
CA GLN A 71 4.33 9.67 9.48
C GLN A 71 3.46 10.47 10.45
N LEU A 72 2.36 11.03 9.96
CA LEU A 72 1.48 11.84 10.79
C LEU A 72 0.51 10.96 11.57
N ALA A 73 0.42 11.16 12.88
CA ALA A 73 -0.62 10.53 13.68
C ALA A 73 -2.02 11.06 13.25
N LYS A 74 -2.96 10.14 13.12
CA LYS A 74 -4.34 10.45 12.78
C LYS A 74 -5.24 10.12 13.96
N GLN A 75 -6.09 11.08 14.34
CA GLN A 75 -6.90 11.05 15.56
C GLN A 75 -8.39 10.75 15.28
N GLY A 76 -8.66 9.88 14.35
CA GLY A 76 -10.02 9.49 14.00
C GLY A 76 -10.45 9.99 12.62
N LEU A 77 -11.75 10.00 12.39
CA LEU A 77 -12.40 10.39 11.15
C LEU A 77 -13.59 11.30 11.45
N ARG A 78 -13.72 12.35 10.66
CA ARG A 78 -14.90 13.22 10.67
C ARG A 78 -15.55 13.18 9.31
N LEU A 79 -16.87 13.13 9.30
CA LEU A 79 -17.70 13.08 8.11
C LEU A 79 -18.71 14.23 8.17
N TRP A 80 -18.82 14.96 7.09
CA TRP A 80 -19.81 16.02 6.95
C TRP A 80 -20.82 15.61 5.88
N PHE A 81 -22.09 15.71 6.24
CA PHE A 81 -23.21 15.39 5.35
C PHE A 81 -23.94 16.70 5.01
N CYS A 82 -23.77 17.13 3.77
CA CYS A 82 -24.41 18.34 3.25
C CYS A 82 -25.54 17.91 2.30
N ASN A 83 -26.73 18.47 2.53
CA ASN A 83 -27.93 18.11 1.75
C ASN A 83 -28.05 18.88 0.44
N ARG A 84 -27.25 19.93 0.26
CA ARG A 84 -27.24 20.80 -0.93
C ARG A 84 -25.79 21.07 -1.39
N PRO A 85 -25.55 21.22 -2.70
CA PRO A 85 -24.20 21.46 -3.22
C PRO A 85 -23.59 22.80 -2.77
N ASP A 86 -24.43 23.80 -2.47
CA ASP A 86 -24.05 25.14 -2.04
C ASP A 86 -24.05 25.33 -0.51
N GLN A 87 -24.29 24.26 0.23
CA GLN A 87 -24.34 24.32 1.70
C GLN A 87 -22.94 24.56 2.26
N ARG A 88 -22.85 25.50 3.20
CA ARG A 88 -21.61 25.79 3.91
C ARG A 88 -21.23 24.61 4.81
N PHE A 89 -19.96 24.43 5.07
CA PHE A 89 -19.45 23.35 5.92
C PHE A 89 -19.97 23.40 7.35
N ASP A 90 -20.11 24.61 7.89
CA ASP A 90 -20.64 24.88 9.23
C ASP A 90 -22.15 24.60 9.37
N ASP A 91 -22.86 24.52 8.25
CA ASP A 91 -24.29 24.15 8.20
C ASP A 91 -24.52 22.66 7.93
N CYS A 92 -23.47 21.88 7.68
CA CYS A 92 -23.57 20.46 7.41
C CYS A 92 -23.65 19.65 8.71
N VAL A 93 -24.33 18.49 8.69
CA VAL A 93 -24.31 17.57 9.82
C VAL A 93 -22.92 16.94 9.92
N GLU A 94 -22.27 17.13 11.05
CA GLU A 94 -20.96 16.55 11.35
C GLU A 94 -21.11 15.28 12.20
N ILE A 95 -20.51 14.19 11.75
CA ILE A 95 -20.41 12.93 12.50
C ILE A 95 -18.92 12.60 12.66
N GLY A 96 -18.48 12.39 13.89
CA GLY A 96 -17.11 12.03 14.20
C GLY A 96 -16.94 11.52 15.62
N ALA A 97 -15.77 11.01 15.92
CA ALA A 97 -15.44 10.60 17.27
C ALA A 97 -15.38 11.84 18.18
N ARG A 98 -16.12 11.80 19.28
CA ARG A 98 -16.11 12.85 20.31
C ARG A 98 -14.76 12.92 21.05
N TYR A 99 -14.07 11.80 21.14
CA TYR A 99 -12.79 11.65 21.81
C TYR A 99 -11.76 11.06 20.85
N GLN A 100 -10.49 11.22 21.18
CA GLN A 100 -9.40 10.61 20.42
C GLN A 100 -9.54 9.08 20.41
N SER A 101 -9.22 8.47 19.26
CA SER A 101 -9.20 7.01 19.14
C SER A 101 -8.18 6.41 20.11
N ARG A 102 -8.57 5.34 20.81
CA ARG A 102 -7.65 4.59 21.69
C ARG A 102 -6.59 3.81 20.92
N LEU A 103 -6.87 3.46 19.68
CA LEU A 103 -5.91 2.77 18.81
C LEU A 103 -5.30 3.78 17.84
N PRO A 104 -3.99 3.73 17.63
CA PRO A 104 -3.32 4.65 16.73
C PRO A 104 -3.78 4.41 15.28
N SER A 105 -3.93 5.47 14.54
CA SER A 105 -3.99 5.45 13.08
C SER A 105 -3.04 6.51 12.52
N PHE A 106 -2.73 6.45 11.23
CA PHE A 106 -1.74 7.32 10.61
C PHE A 106 -2.24 7.83 9.27
N GLN A 107 -1.84 9.04 8.96
CA GLN A 107 -1.84 9.59 7.62
C GLN A 107 -0.43 9.38 7.06
N VAL A 108 -0.29 8.45 6.12
CA VAL A 108 1.02 8.03 5.63
C VAL A 108 1.35 8.65 4.28
N ASP A 109 2.62 9.02 4.08
CA ASP A 109 3.15 9.32 2.76
C ASP A 109 3.55 8.02 2.06
N ARG A 110 2.77 7.61 1.05
CA ARG A 110 2.97 6.33 0.37
C ARG A 110 4.29 6.26 -0.39
N SER A 111 4.83 7.37 -0.87
CA SER A 111 6.14 7.37 -1.52
C SER A 111 7.24 6.95 -0.54
N LYS A 112 7.18 7.47 0.68
CA LYS A 112 8.14 7.16 1.75
C LYS A 112 7.89 5.78 2.36
N LEU A 113 6.64 5.47 2.68
CA LEU A 113 6.29 4.18 3.29
C LEU A 113 6.60 3.01 2.36
N ASP A 114 6.22 3.11 1.09
CA ASP A 114 6.44 2.04 0.12
C ASP A 114 7.95 1.82 -0.12
N SER A 115 8.75 2.89 -0.17
CA SER A 115 10.21 2.80 -0.29
C SER A 115 10.84 2.13 0.93
N HIS A 116 10.47 2.58 2.12
CA HIS A 116 10.98 1.99 3.36
C HIS A 116 10.62 0.51 3.50
N MET A 117 9.39 0.12 3.13
CA MET A 117 8.97 -1.27 3.16
C MET A 117 9.76 -2.14 2.18
N LEU A 118 10.04 -1.62 0.99
CA LEU A 118 10.85 -2.34 0.00
C LEU A 118 12.30 -2.50 0.48
N GLU A 119 12.88 -1.46 1.07
CA GLU A 119 14.21 -1.52 1.68
C GLU A 119 14.29 -2.60 2.77
N LEU A 120 13.30 -2.68 3.66
CA LEU A 120 13.23 -3.71 4.69
C LEU A 120 13.13 -5.13 4.09
N ALA A 121 12.41 -5.31 2.99
CA ALA A 121 12.33 -6.60 2.31
C ALA A 121 13.67 -7.00 1.70
N VAL A 122 14.38 -6.06 1.07
CA VAL A 122 15.74 -6.29 0.54
C VAL A 122 16.73 -6.59 1.67
N GLN A 123 16.72 -5.82 2.75
CA GLN A 123 17.55 -6.07 3.93
C GLN A 123 17.28 -7.45 4.57
N ALA A 124 16.06 -7.95 4.46
CA ALA A 124 15.70 -9.31 4.89
C ALA A 124 16.19 -10.40 3.94
N GLY A 125 16.87 -10.04 2.84
CA GLY A 125 17.47 -10.96 1.87
C GLY A 125 16.52 -11.35 0.72
N CYS A 126 15.62 -10.45 0.31
CA CYS A 126 14.92 -10.60 -0.96
C CYS A 126 15.75 -10.01 -2.09
N ASP A 127 15.74 -10.68 -3.24
CA ASP A 127 16.26 -10.12 -4.47
C ASP A 127 15.27 -9.10 -5.05
N LEU A 128 15.79 -8.09 -5.73
CA LEU A 128 14.99 -7.02 -6.31
C LEU A 128 15.40 -6.78 -7.77
N TRP A 129 14.42 -6.84 -8.67
CA TRP A 129 14.51 -6.28 -10.01
C TRP A 129 13.73 -4.96 -10.06
N ARG A 130 14.45 -3.85 -10.21
CA ARG A 130 13.87 -2.50 -10.25
C ARG A 130 14.77 -1.51 -10.96
N PRO A 131 14.33 -0.76 -11.99
CA PRO A 131 13.01 -0.90 -12.62
C PRO A 131 12.92 -2.16 -13.47
N ALA A 132 11.83 -2.91 -13.34
CA ALA A 132 11.62 -4.11 -14.13
C ALA A 132 10.12 -4.36 -14.36
N LYS A 133 9.75 -4.56 -15.62
CA LYS A 133 8.36 -4.76 -16.03
C LYS A 133 8.12 -6.22 -16.37
N VAL A 134 7.25 -6.88 -15.60
CA VAL A 134 6.76 -8.21 -15.93
C VAL A 134 5.98 -8.15 -17.24
N THR A 135 6.33 -8.99 -18.19
CA THR A 135 5.69 -9.09 -19.51
C THR A 135 4.78 -10.29 -19.62
N ASN A 136 5.16 -11.41 -18.97
CA ASN A 136 4.36 -12.62 -18.98
C ASN A 136 4.54 -13.42 -17.69
N CYS A 137 3.57 -14.29 -17.40
CA CYS A 137 3.61 -15.28 -16.33
C CYS A 137 2.99 -16.59 -16.84
N GLU A 138 3.67 -17.71 -16.70
CA GLU A 138 3.12 -19.02 -16.95
C GLU A 138 2.82 -19.73 -15.63
N LEU A 139 1.57 -20.19 -15.44
CA LEU A 139 1.07 -20.69 -14.16
C LEU A 139 1.09 -22.22 -14.05
N ALA A 140 1.31 -22.93 -15.11
CA ALA A 140 1.25 -24.40 -15.11
C ALA A 140 2.11 -25.01 -16.22
N GLY A 141 3.38 -24.64 -16.29
CA GLY A 141 4.31 -25.28 -17.21
C GLY A 141 4.80 -26.63 -16.71
N ALA A 142 5.35 -27.46 -17.59
CA ALA A 142 5.98 -28.73 -17.23
C ALA A 142 7.11 -28.59 -16.19
N ASN A 143 7.71 -27.42 -16.10
CA ASN A 143 8.82 -27.08 -15.21
C ASN A 143 8.43 -26.16 -14.04
N GLY A 144 7.14 -26.07 -13.69
CA GLY A 144 6.63 -25.15 -12.68
C GLY A 144 6.08 -23.86 -13.26
N GLN A 145 6.08 -22.79 -12.47
CA GLN A 145 5.65 -21.47 -12.89
C GLN A 145 6.84 -20.65 -13.39
N SER A 146 6.64 -19.77 -14.36
CA SER A 146 7.69 -18.84 -14.82
C SER A 146 7.19 -17.40 -14.89
N VAL A 147 8.11 -16.48 -14.74
CA VAL A 147 7.89 -15.04 -14.86
C VAL A 147 8.94 -14.46 -15.82
N ASP A 148 8.45 -13.81 -16.86
CA ASP A 148 9.26 -13.09 -17.83
C ASP A 148 9.16 -11.59 -17.53
N ALA A 149 10.29 -10.91 -17.51
CA ALA A 149 10.38 -9.48 -17.25
C ALA A 149 11.44 -8.78 -18.11
N ILE A 150 11.20 -7.51 -18.43
CA ILE A 150 12.22 -6.63 -18.99
C ILE A 150 12.93 -5.95 -17.83
N VAL A 151 14.23 -6.19 -17.73
CA VAL A 151 15.13 -5.62 -16.73
C VAL A 151 16.30 -4.98 -17.47
N ASP A 152 16.53 -3.69 -17.27
CA ASP A 152 17.61 -2.94 -17.96
C ASP A 152 17.59 -3.15 -19.48
N LEU A 153 16.41 -3.08 -20.09
CA LEU A 153 16.15 -3.29 -21.53
C LEU A 153 16.40 -4.72 -22.05
N ALA A 154 16.72 -5.66 -21.19
CA ALA A 154 16.91 -7.06 -21.54
C ALA A 154 15.74 -7.93 -21.03
N GLU A 155 15.32 -8.90 -21.82
CA GLU A 155 14.42 -9.95 -21.36
C GLU A 155 15.14 -10.90 -20.41
N ARG A 156 14.50 -11.18 -19.28
CA ARG A 156 14.92 -12.20 -18.31
C ARG A 156 13.73 -13.07 -17.97
N SER A 157 13.97 -14.35 -17.80
CA SER A 157 12.97 -15.32 -17.35
C SER A 157 13.48 -16.05 -16.12
N VAL A 158 12.60 -16.30 -15.17
CA VAL A 158 12.90 -17.08 -13.96
C VAL A 158 11.80 -18.08 -13.69
N THR A 159 12.18 -19.22 -13.15
CA THR A 159 11.25 -20.24 -12.68
C THR A 159 11.00 -20.09 -11.19
N CYS A 160 9.77 -20.34 -10.76
CA CYS A 160 9.41 -20.25 -9.34
C CYS A 160 8.34 -21.25 -8.93
N ARG A 161 8.25 -21.47 -7.62
CA ARG A 161 7.20 -22.29 -7.03
C ARG A 161 5.88 -21.53 -6.89
N TRP A 162 5.95 -20.25 -6.56
CA TRP A 162 4.80 -19.38 -6.33
C TRP A 162 4.95 -18.04 -7.03
N ILE A 163 3.89 -17.60 -7.73
CA ILE A 163 3.76 -16.23 -8.21
C ILE A 163 2.75 -15.53 -7.33
N ILE A 164 3.11 -14.36 -6.81
CA ILE A 164 2.26 -13.53 -5.95
C ILE A 164 1.96 -12.22 -6.69
N ASP A 165 0.70 -12.01 -7.04
CA ASP A 165 0.25 -10.79 -7.72
C ASP A 165 -0.02 -9.67 -6.70
N ALA A 166 0.94 -8.77 -6.55
CA ALA A 166 0.84 -7.52 -5.82
C ALA A 166 0.83 -6.30 -6.76
N SER A 167 0.45 -6.48 -8.02
CA SER A 167 0.44 -5.45 -9.07
C SER A 167 -0.63 -4.35 -8.87
N GLY A 168 -1.39 -4.43 -7.79
CA GLY A 168 -2.42 -3.45 -7.42
C GLY A 168 -3.55 -3.39 -8.45
N ARG A 169 -3.92 -2.19 -8.89
CA ARG A 169 -5.03 -2.01 -9.86
C ARG A 169 -4.79 -2.65 -11.24
N ALA A 170 -3.55 -3.00 -11.56
CA ALA A 170 -3.26 -3.74 -12.78
C ALA A 170 -3.85 -5.15 -12.74
N ALA A 171 -3.94 -5.78 -11.55
CA ALA A 171 -4.55 -7.10 -11.33
C ALA A 171 -4.10 -8.12 -12.39
N MET A 172 -2.79 -8.23 -12.61
CA MET A 172 -2.20 -8.94 -13.76
C MET A 172 -2.70 -10.37 -13.89
N LEU A 173 -2.56 -11.17 -12.83
CA LEU A 173 -2.97 -12.57 -12.86
C LEU A 173 -4.48 -12.72 -12.92
N SER A 174 -5.23 -11.91 -12.16
CA SER A 174 -6.70 -11.95 -12.19
C SER A 174 -7.26 -11.64 -13.57
N ARG A 175 -6.64 -10.71 -14.31
CA ARG A 175 -7.02 -10.41 -15.70
C ARG A 175 -6.62 -11.53 -16.65
N LYS A 176 -5.41 -12.03 -16.53
CA LYS A 176 -4.92 -13.14 -17.36
C LYS A 176 -5.80 -14.38 -17.21
N LEU A 177 -6.26 -14.68 -16.01
CA LEU A 177 -7.13 -15.83 -15.69
C LEU A 177 -8.62 -15.58 -15.93
N GLY A 178 -9.01 -14.39 -16.35
CA GLY A 178 -10.43 -14.06 -16.54
C GLY A 178 -11.21 -13.94 -15.22
N HIS A 179 -10.54 -13.81 -14.08
CA HIS A 179 -11.15 -13.68 -12.75
C HIS A 179 -11.48 -12.24 -12.38
N PHE A 180 -10.93 -11.27 -13.11
CA PHE A 180 -11.20 -9.85 -12.84
C PHE A 180 -12.68 -9.53 -13.06
N ARG A 181 -13.30 -8.94 -12.04
CA ARG A 181 -14.69 -8.47 -12.11
C ARG A 181 -14.75 -7.01 -11.67
N GLN A 182 -15.41 -6.18 -12.47
CA GLN A 182 -15.72 -4.81 -12.06
C GLN A 182 -16.97 -4.84 -11.17
N ASN A 183 -16.89 -4.23 -9.98
CA ASN A 183 -18.06 -4.07 -9.13
C ASN A 183 -18.93 -2.94 -9.69
N LYS A 184 -19.99 -3.29 -10.39
CA LYS A 184 -20.94 -2.35 -11.01
C LYS A 184 -22.03 -1.89 -10.03
N ASP A 185 -22.25 -2.67 -8.97
CA ASP A 185 -23.33 -2.40 -8.00
C ASP A 185 -22.87 -1.36 -6.95
N HIS A 186 -21.57 -1.07 -6.92
CA HIS A 186 -21.01 -0.11 -5.96
C HIS A 186 -19.94 0.78 -6.65
N PRO A 187 -20.35 1.66 -7.56
CA PRO A 187 -19.44 2.51 -8.33
C PRO A 187 -18.96 3.68 -7.48
N ILE A 188 -17.91 3.46 -6.68
CA ILE A 188 -17.30 4.51 -5.86
C ILE A 188 -16.08 5.09 -6.57
N ASN A 189 -15.98 6.40 -6.56
CA ASN A 189 -14.81 7.15 -6.96
C ASN A 189 -14.21 7.88 -5.75
N ALA A 190 -12.89 8.02 -5.73
CA ALA A 190 -12.19 8.86 -4.78
C ALA A 190 -11.46 9.98 -5.52
N VAL A 191 -11.65 11.19 -5.05
CA VAL A 191 -10.88 12.36 -5.47
C VAL A 191 -10.04 12.80 -4.28
N TRP A 192 -8.78 13.11 -4.52
CA TRP A 192 -7.87 13.55 -3.47
C TRP A 192 -6.96 14.66 -3.99
N ALA A 193 -6.52 15.50 -3.08
CA ALA A 193 -5.56 16.57 -3.36
C ALA A 193 -4.65 16.78 -2.15
N ARG A 194 -3.55 17.47 -2.37
CA ARG A 194 -2.66 17.95 -1.32
C ARG A 194 -2.67 19.47 -1.34
N PHE A 195 -2.64 20.05 -0.17
CA PHE A 195 -2.69 21.51 0.02
C PHE A 195 -1.46 21.94 0.80
N THR A 196 -0.93 23.11 0.45
CA THR A 196 0.09 23.81 1.22
C THR A 196 -0.53 25.03 1.90
N GLY A 197 0.09 25.52 2.98
CA GLY A 197 -0.41 26.67 3.70
C GLY A 197 -1.71 26.43 4.48
N VAL A 198 -2.03 25.17 4.76
CA VAL A 198 -3.18 24.82 5.60
C VAL A 198 -2.93 25.31 7.01
N LYS A 199 -3.88 26.09 7.55
CA LYS A 199 -3.81 26.53 8.95
C LYS A 199 -4.13 25.37 9.88
N ASP A 200 -3.47 25.35 11.03
CA ASP A 200 -3.80 24.42 12.09
C ASP A 200 -5.21 24.71 12.61
N TRP A 201 -6.01 23.66 12.74
CA TRP A 201 -7.39 23.75 13.24
C TRP A 201 -7.46 24.43 14.61
N TRP A 202 -6.55 24.08 15.52
CA TRP A 202 -6.51 24.63 16.88
C TRP A 202 -6.13 26.11 16.94
N THR A 203 -5.36 26.59 16.00
CA THR A 203 -4.97 28.01 15.92
C THR A 203 -6.00 28.86 15.16
N SER A 204 -6.95 28.22 14.49
CA SER A 204 -7.94 28.87 13.62
C SER A 204 -9.33 29.02 14.25
N THR A 205 -9.60 28.33 15.34
CA THR A 205 -10.88 28.40 16.05
C THR A 205 -10.94 29.66 16.91
N PRO A 206 -11.99 30.48 16.76
CA PRO A 206 -12.24 31.59 17.70
C PRO A 206 -12.40 31.04 19.13
N SER A 207 -11.93 31.78 20.10
CA SER A 207 -11.98 31.48 21.55
C SER A 207 -13.38 31.22 22.15
N SER A 208 -14.41 31.16 21.32
CA SER A 208 -15.81 30.91 21.72
C SER A 208 -16.19 29.43 21.85
N ILE A 209 -15.25 28.49 21.62
CA ILE A 209 -15.52 27.05 21.81
C ILE A 209 -15.04 26.55 23.19
N GLU A 210 -14.59 27.43 24.09
CA GLU A 210 -14.23 27.02 25.47
C GLU A 210 -15.42 26.71 26.38
N ALA A 211 -16.64 26.70 25.86
CA ALA A 211 -17.83 26.47 26.65
C ALA A 211 -18.79 25.45 26.03
N LEU A 212 -18.35 24.20 25.92
CA LEU A 212 -19.29 23.04 25.80
C LEU A 212 -18.69 21.80 26.46
#